data_0c9a0130093ba2c1946ccf4b31625fd2
#
_entry.id   0c9a0130093ba2c1946ccf4b31625fd2
#
_cell.length_a   1.000
_cell.length_b   1.000
_cell.length_c   1.000
_cell.angle_alpha   90.00
_cell.angle_beta   90.00
_cell.angle_gamma   90.00
#
_symmetry.space_group_name_H-M   'P 1'
#
loop_
_entity.id
_entity.type
_entity.pdbx_description
1 polymer ?
#
loop_
_entity_poly.entity_id
_entity_poly.type
_entity_poly.pdbx_seq_one_letter_code
_entity_poly.pdbx_strand_id
1 'polypeptide(L)'
;MKKLLSVLLALALLLGCLCSTALAADFAVPENGYDGSEVTIRFYHQMGDKLKTVMNTYIEEFNKLYPNIHIEHTALGDYDGVRDQIVADISVGAQPNVAYCYPDHVALYNLAKSVQTLDALIDSTVTVTRADGSTEILGLTDEQKADFIEG
;
A
#
# COMPACT_ATOMS: atom_id res chain seq x y z
N MET A 1 27.39 -33.75 27.03
CA MET A 1 25.99 -33.31 26.71
C MET A 1 25.81 -31.81 26.82
N LYS A 2 26.16 -31.12 27.92
CA LYS A 2 25.99 -29.66 28.08
C LYS A 2 26.72 -28.81 27.01
N LYS A 3 27.97 -29.21 26.60
CA LYS A 3 28.73 -28.49 25.56
C LYS A 3 28.14 -28.66 24.18
N LEU A 4 27.52 -29.80 23.86
CA LEU A 4 26.84 -30.02 22.57
C LEU A 4 25.56 -29.23 22.46
N LEU A 5 24.82 -29.10 23.58
CA LEU A 5 23.57 -28.32 23.64
C LEU A 5 23.84 -26.80 23.48
N SER A 6 24.96 -26.32 24.05
CA SER A 6 25.32 -24.89 23.89
C SER A 6 25.80 -24.55 22.48
N VAL A 7 26.46 -25.47 21.78
CA VAL A 7 26.86 -25.29 20.38
C VAL A 7 25.67 -25.37 19.45
N LEU A 8 24.68 -26.24 19.68
CA LEU A 8 23.44 -26.29 18.96
C LEU A 8 22.59 -25.05 19.16
N LEU A 9 22.53 -24.50 20.38
CA LEU A 9 21.82 -23.26 20.68
C LEU A 9 22.48 -22.05 20.01
N ALA A 10 23.82 -21.98 19.99
CA ALA A 10 24.57 -20.92 19.31
C ALA A 10 24.41 -21.00 17.79
N LEU A 11 24.37 -22.21 17.22
CA LEU A 11 24.13 -22.41 15.80
C LEU A 11 22.70 -22.03 15.39
N ALA A 12 21.71 -22.34 16.23
CA ALA A 12 20.31 -21.93 16.00
C ALA A 12 20.12 -20.41 16.07
N LEU A 13 20.85 -19.73 16.97
CA LEU A 13 20.86 -18.26 17.05
C LEU A 13 21.56 -17.61 15.85
N LEU A 14 22.60 -18.25 15.29
CA LEU A 14 23.27 -17.75 14.09
C LEU A 14 22.43 -17.98 12.81
N LEU A 15 21.64 -19.06 12.73
CA LEU A 15 20.71 -19.27 11.62
C LEU A 15 19.48 -18.34 11.68
N GLY A 16 19.10 -17.86 12.87
CA GLY A 16 17.99 -16.91 13.04
C GLY A 16 18.32 -15.46 12.64
N CYS A 17 19.61 -15.15 12.44
CA CYS A 17 20.08 -13.83 12.03
C CYS A 17 20.31 -13.65 10.51
N LEU A 18 19.80 -14.57 9.68
CA LEU A 18 19.57 -14.26 8.27
C LEU A 18 18.36 -13.31 8.19
N CYS A 19 18.57 -12.06 8.65
CA CYS A 19 17.74 -10.96 8.19
C CYS A 19 17.84 -10.97 6.67
N SER A 20 16.85 -11.56 6.01
CA SER A 20 16.57 -11.26 4.62
C SER A 20 16.41 -9.74 4.58
N THR A 21 17.43 -9.03 4.12
CA THR A 21 17.22 -7.72 3.56
C THR A 21 16.32 -7.97 2.34
N ALA A 22 15.01 -7.90 2.55
CA ALA A 22 14.09 -7.77 1.45
C ALA A 22 14.50 -6.45 0.79
N LEU A 23 15.35 -6.53 -0.24
CA LEU A 23 15.41 -5.49 -1.24
C LEU A 23 13.98 -5.34 -1.70
N ALA A 24 13.42 -4.14 -1.58
CA ALA A 24 12.13 -3.86 -2.18
C ALA A 24 12.29 -4.28 -3.65
N ALA A 25 11.63 -5.37 -4.02
CA ALA A 25 11.58 -5.77 -5.42
C ALA A 25 10.88 -4.63 -6.15
N ASP A 26 11.42 -4.22 -7.29
CA ASP A 26 10.74 -3.26 -8.14
C ASP A 26 9.31 -3.77 -8.37
N PHE A 27 8.34 -2.91 -8.08
CA PHE A 27 6.94 -3.27 -8.27
C PHE A 27 6.69 -3.57 -9.75
N ALA A 28 6.15 -4.73 -10.04
CA ALA A 28 5.71 -5.13 -11.37
C ALA A 28 4.20 -5.36 -11.35
N VAL A 29 3.50 -4.76 -12.31
CA VAL A 29 2.06 -5.00 -12.48
C VAL A 29 1.87 -6.47 -12.91
N PRO A 30 1.06 -7.27 -12.19
CA PRO A 30 0.78 -8.64 -12.59
C PRO A 30 0.16 -8.70 -13.99
N GLU A 31 0.58 -9.66 -14.83
CA GLU A 31 0.11 -9.79 -16.22
C GLU A 31 -1.42 -9.91 -16.33
N ASN A 32 -2.05 -10.55 -15.35
CA ASN A 32 -3.50 -10.73 -15.29
C ASN A 32 -4.19 -9.69 -14.36
N GLY A 33 -3.47 -8.67 -13.91
CA GLY A 33 -3.98 -7.67 -12.98
C GLY A 33 -4.39 -8.26 -11.63
N TYR A 34 -5.51 -7.76 -11.08
CA TYR A 34 -6.07 -8.26 -9.84
C TYR A 34 -6.74 -9.63 -10.06
N ASP A 35 -6.37 -10.61 -9.24
CA ASP A 35 -6.77 -12.01 -9.38
C ASP A 35 -8.10 -12.36 -8.68
N GLY A 36 -8.77 -11.38 -8.07
CA GLY A 36 -10.03 -11.57 -7.35
C GLY A 36 -9.87 -12.08 -5.90
N SER A 37 -8.65 -12.19 -5.37
CA SER A 37 -8.41 -12.60 -3.98
C SER A 37 -8.94 -11.57 -2.97
N GLU A 38 -9.26 -12.01 -1.76
CA GLU A 38 -9.61 -11.09 -0.68
C GLU A 38 -8.42 -10.25 -0.25
N VAL A 39 -8.58 -8.92 -0.26
CA VAL A 39 -7.56 -7.94 0.11
C VAL A 39 -8.17 -6.89 1.02
N THR A 40 -7.44 -6.51 2.08
CA THR A 40 -7.76 -5.35 2.89
C THR A 40 -6.78 -4.23 2.60
N ILE A 41 -7.30 -3.06 2.21
CA ILE A 41 -6.55 -1.82 1.99
C ILE A 41 -6.77 -0.91 3.19
N ARG A 42 -5.71 -0.61 3.94
CA ARG A 42 -5.73 0.38 5.02
C ARG A 42 -5.40 1.76 4.46
N PHE A 43 -6.27 2.73 4.74
CA PHE A 43 -6.16 4.09 4.25
C PHE A 43 -6.19 5.10 5.41
N TYR A 44 -5.12 5.88 5.57
CA TYR A 44 -5.01 6.92 6.60
C TYR A 44 -5.24 8.31 6.01
N HIS A 45 -6.01 9.13 6.73
CA HIS A 45 -6.38 10.47 6.26
C HIS A 45 -6.71 11.42 7.43
N GLN A 46 -6.84 12.72 7.12
CA GLN A 46 -7.22 13.78 8.06
C GLN A 46 -8.67 14.27 7.89
N MET A 47 -9.50 13.58 7.11
CA MET A 47 -10.84 14.03 6.78
C MET A 47 -11.77 14.06 7.99
N GLY A 48 -12.52 15.17 8.13
CA GLY A 48 -13.59 15.29 9.10
C GLY A 48 -14.86 14.53 8.68
N ASP A 49 -15.87 14.50 9.56
CA ASP A 49 -17.05 13.63 9.44
C ASP A 49 -17.83 13.78 8.12
N LYS A 50 -17.95 15.02 7.60
CA LYS A 50 -18.65 15.26 6.33
C LYS A 50 -17.94 14.58 5.14
N LEU A 51 -16.60 14.66 5.09
CA LEU A 51 -15.83 14.05 4.03
C LEU A 51 -15.76 12.52 4.20
N LYS A 52 -15.74 12.04 5.43
CA LYS A 52 -15.85 10.59 5.71
C LYS A 52 -17.16 10.00 5.19
N THR A 53 -18.27 10.73 5.33
CA THR A 53 -19.55 10.29 4.77
C THR A 53 -19.49 10.15 3.25
N VAL A 54 -18.89 11.12 2.56
CA VAL A 54 -18.72 11.07 1.10
C VAL A 54 -17.80 9.92 0.71
N MET A 55 -16.69 9.73 1.44
CA MET A 55 -15.76 8.63 1.20
C MET A 55 -16.44 7.28 1.35
N ASN A 56 -17.26 7.09 2.38
CA ASN A 56 -18.00 5.85 2.56
C ASN A 56 -18.89 5.54 1.34
N THR A 57 -19.55 6.56 0.78
CA THR A 57 -20.34 6.38 -0.45
C THR A 57 -19.47 5.91 -1.62
N TYR A 58 -18.26 6.48 -1.79
CA TYR A 58 -17.34 6.02 -2.84
C TYR A 58 -16.82 4.60 -2.59
N ILE A 59 -16.55 4.24 -1.34
CA ILE A 59 -16.16 2.87 -0.97
C ILE A 59 -17.30 1.88 -1.28
N GLU A 60 -18.54 2.23 -0.98
CA GLU A 60 -19.71 1.40 -1.31
C GLU A 60 -19.85 1.19 -2.83
N GLU A 61 -19.69 2.26 -3.64
CA GLU A 61 -19.73 2.14 -5.10
C GLU A 61 -18.54 1.32 -5.64
N PHE A 62 -17.33 1.53 -5.10
CA PHE A 62 -16.16 0.74 -5.45
C PHE A 62 -16.35 -0.75 -5.13
N ASN A 63 -16.92 -1.08 -3.98
CA ASN A 63 -17.15 -2.48 -3.57
C ASN A 63 -18.19 -3.19 -4.44
N LYS A 64 -19.06 -2.48 -5.17
CA LYS A 64 -19.93 -3.10 -6.18
C LYS A 64 -19.13 -3.64 -7.36
N LEU A 65 -18.00 -3.00 -7.69
CA LEU A 65 -17.12 -3.37 -8.79
C LEU A 65 -16.06 -4.39 -8.35
N TYR A 66 -15.57 -4.24 -7.10
CA TYR A 66 -14.51 -5.06 -6.50
C TYR A 66 -14.92 -5.57 -5.11
N PRO A 67 -15.84 -6.55 -5.02
CA PRO A 67 -16.44 -6.97 -3.75
C PRO A 67 -15.45 -7.62 -2.76
N ASN A 68 -14.34 -8.14 -3.26
CA ASN A 68 -13.31 -8.78 -2.43
C ASN A 68 -12.20 -7.82 -1.97
N ILE A 69 -12.29 -6.52 -2.32
CA ILE A 69 -11.35 -5.50 -1.84
C ILE A 69 -12.03 -4.71 -0.71
N HIS A 70 -11.56 -4.92 0.51
CA HIS A 70 -12.07 -4.23 1.70
C HIS A 70 -11.23 -3.00 1.99
N ILE A 71 -11.86 -1.82 2.06
CA ILE A 71 -11.18 -0.56 2.38
C ILE A 71 -11.49 -0.17 3.82
N GLU A 72 -10.46 -0.23 4.67
CA GLU A 72 -10.50 0.23 6.05
C GLU A 72 -9.83 1.60 6.16
N HIS A 73 -10.61 2.65 6.39
CA HIS A 73 -10.06 4.00 6.50
C HIS A 73 -10.06 4.51 7.94
N THR A 74 -9.01 5.22 8.32
CA THR A 74 -8.82 5.80 9.65
C THR A 74 -8.53 7.29 9.56
N ALA A 75 -9.34 8.10 10.26
CA ALA A 75 -9.10 9.52 10.43
C ALA A 75 -8.18 9.77 11.62
N LEU A 76 -7.05 10.44 11.40
CA LEU A 76 -6.01 10.69 12.39
C LEU A 76 -5.86 12.17 12.77
N GLY A 77 -6.98 12.91 12.72
CA GLY A 77 -7.06 14.31 13.13
C GLY A 77 -6.57 15.27 12.06
N ASP A 78 -5.27 15.44 11.92
CA ASP A 78 -4.62 16.33 10.96
C ASP A 78 -3.48 15.61 10.20
N TYR A 79 -2.78 16.35 9.33
CA TYR A 79 -1.67 15.77 8.56
C TYR A 79 -0.47 15.39 9.42
N ASP A 80 -0.23 16.09 10.54
CA ASP A 80 0.83 15.72 11.47
C ASP A 80 0.49 14.43 12.19
N GLY A 81 -0.76 14.24 12.61
CA GLY A 81 -1.24 12.99 13.18
C GLY A 81 -1.12 11.81 12.22
N VAL A 82 -1.44 12.02 10.94
CA VAL A 82 -1.24 10.99 9.90
C VAL A 82 0.24 10.66 9.75
N ARG A 83 1.12 11.67 9.66
CA ARG A 83 2.58 11.48 9.56
C ARG A 83 3.12 10.68 10.74
N ASP A 84 2.81 11.10 11.95
CA ASP A 84 3.38 10.52 13.17
C ASP A 84 2.93 9.07 13.35
N GLN A 85 1.66 8.78 13.02
CA GLN A 85 1.16 7.40 13.05
C GLN A 85 1.86 6.53 12.01
N ILE A 86 2.05 7.02 10.77
CA ILE A 86 2.74 6.25 9.73
C ILE A 86 4.20 5.98 10.12
N VAL A 87 4.91 6.96 10.70
CA VAL A 87 6.29 6.77 11.17
C VAL A 87 6.35 5.70 12.26
N ALA A 88 5.39 5.71 13.20
CA ALA A 88 5.31 4.67 14.23
C ALA A 88 5.04 3.29 13.61
N ASP A 89 4.10 3.19 12.68
CA ASP A 89 3.72 1.94 12.02
C ASP A 89 4.85 1.38 11.13
N ILE A 90 5.60 2.22 10.43
CA ILE A 90 6.79 1.82 9.67
C ILE A 90 7.80 1.10 10.56
N SER A 91 7.99 1.58 11.80
CA SER A 91 8.96 0.99 12.73
C SER A 91 8.68 -0.47 13.10
N VAL A 92 7.43 -0.91 12.92
CA VAL A 92 6.96 -2.27 13.22
C VAL A 92 6.44 -3.01 11.98
N GLY A 93 6.61 -2.45 10.78
CA GLY A 93 6.15 -3.05 9.53
C GLY A 93 4.63 -3.08 9.37
N ALA A 94 3.93 -2.12 9.99
CA ALA A 94 2.46 -2.06 10.03
C ALA A 94 1.89 -0.80 9.35
N GLN A 95 2.64 -0.16 8.46
CA GLN A 95 2.19 1.03 7.73
C GLN A 95 0.93 0.76 6.88
N PRO A 96 0.11 1.80 6.60
CA PRO A 96 -1.06 1.68 5.72
C PRO A 96 -0.64 1.46 4.26
N ASN A 97 -1.57 1.01 3.43
CA ASN A 97 -1.36 0.87 1.99
C ASN A 97 -1.47 2.21 1.27
N VAL A 98 -2.35 3.11 1.76
CA VAL A 98 -2.62 4.42 1.18
C VAL A 98 -2.72 5.46 2.29
N ALA A 99 -2.22 6.66 2.05
CA ALA A 99 -2.38 7.78 2.98
C ALA A 99 -2.44 9.12 2.26
N TYR A 100 -3.14 10.08 2.85
CA TYR A 100 -2.97 11.49 2.50
C TYR A 100 -1.74 12.04 3.22
N CYS A 101 -0.87 12.72 2.47
CA CYS A 101 0.35 13.29 3.00
C CYS A 101 0.82 14.50 2.17
N TYR A 102 1.75 15.26 2.73
CA TYR A 102 2.51 16.27 1.99
C TYR A 102 3.78 15.67 1.36
N PRO A 103 4.38 16.33 0.36
CA PRO A 103 5.59 15.83 -0.31
C PRO A 103 6.78 15.57 0.62
N ASP A 104 6.96 16.40 1.65
CA ASP A 104 8.00 16.22 2.67
C ASP A 104 7.76 14.99 3.55
N HIS A 105 6.50 14.62 3.81
CA HIS A 105 6.15 13.37 4.47
C HIS A 105 6.52 12.15 3.60
N VAL A 106 6.27 12.22 2.27
CA VAL A 106 6.69 11.17 1.34
C VAL A 106 8.21 10.98 1.39
N ALA A 107 8.98 12.08 1.38
CA ALA A 107 10.43 12.02 1.50
C ALA A 107 10.87 11.32 2.80
N LEU A 108 10.20 11.61 3.92
CA LEU A 108 10.45 10.96 5.20
C LEU A 108 10.18 9.44 5.14
N TYR A 109 9.03 9.02 4.59
CA TYR A 109 8.68 7.59 4.47
C TYR A 109 9.62 6.85 3.52
N ASN A 110 10.11 7.54 2.48
CA ASN A 110 11.06 6.96 1.54
C ASN A 110 12.44 6.68 2.14
N LEU A 111 12.85 7.39 3.21
CA LEU A 111 14.07 7.03 3.96
C LEU A 111 14.00 5.61 4.53
N ALA A 112 12.81 5.16 4.89
CA ALA A 112 12.56 3.79 5.36
C ALA A 112 12.20 2.81 4.20
N LYS A 113 12.29 3.23 2.93
CA LYS A 113 11.88 2.45 1.75
C LYS A 113 10.42 1.97 1.83
N SER A 114 9.54 2.77 2.42
CA SER A 114 8.12 2.46 2.62
C SER A 114 7.21 3.18 1.60
N VAL A 115 7.78 3.69 0.52
CA VAL A 115 7.05 4.34 -0.57
C VAL A 115 7.16 3.48 -1.82
N GLN A 116 6.04 3.23 -2.48
CA GLN A 116 5.97 2.58 -3.78
C GLN A 116 5.75 3.64 -4.86
N THR A 117 6.62 3.67 -5.89
CA THR A 117 6.37 4.48 -7.09
C THR A 117 5.25 3.86 -7.93
N LEU A 118 4.48 4.69 -8.61
CA LEU A 118 3.35 4.25 -9.42
C LEU A 118 3.63 4.22 -10.93
N ASP A 119 4.86 4.52 -11.35
CA ASP A 119 5.22 4.64 -12.76
C ASP A 119 4.82 3.39 -13.56
N ALA A 120 5.19 2.20 -13.08
CA ALA A 120 4.85 0.95 -13.74
C ALA A 120 3.32 0.71 -13.82
N LEU A 121 2.57 1.20 -12.86
CA LEU A 121 1.10 1.10 -12.87
C LEU A 121 0.49 2.14 -13.82
N ILE A 122 0.98 3.38 -13.80
CA ILE A 122 0.52 4.47 -14.67
C ILE A 122 0.67 4.09 -16.15
N ASP A 123 1.78 3.44 -16.50
CA ASP A 123 2.09 3.00 -17.87
C ASP A 123 1.54 1.61 -18.23
N SER A 124 0.84 0.97 -17.32
CA SER A 124 0.28 -0.36 -17.54
C SER A 124 -0.81 -0.36 -18.62
N THR A 125 -0.80 -1.39 -19.45
CA THR A 125 -1.87 -1.71 -20.40
C THR A 125 -2.67 -2.95 -20.00
N VAL A 126 -2.42 -3.46 -18.78
CA VAL A 126 -3.11 -4.63 -18.25
C VAL A 126 -4.60 -4.31 -18.06
N THR A 127 -5.46 -5.19 -18.59
CA THR A 127 -6.92 -5.06 -18.46
C THR A 127 -7.43 -5.99 -17.37
N VAL A 128 -8.30 -5.50 -16.52
CA VAL A 128 -9.01 -6.28 -15.50
C VAL A 128 -10.50 -6.30 -15.78
N THR A 129 -11.16 -7.38 -15.35
CA THR A 129 -12.62 -7.50 -15.44
C THR A 129 -13.22 -7.26 -14.04
N ARG A 130 -14.17 -6.33 -13.97
CA ARG A 130 -14.91 -6.00 -12.76
C ARG A 130 -16.02 -7.01 -12.48
N ALA A 131 -16.61 -6.97 -11.29
CA ALA A 131 -17.69 -7.87 -10.90
C ALA A 131 -18.96 -7.71 -11.76
N ASP A 132 -19.20 -6.53 -12.33
CA ASP A 132 -20.31 -6.25 -13.25
C ASP A 132 -20.06 -6.76 -14.69
N GLY A 133 -18.90 -7.36 -14.96
CA GLY A 133 -18.47 -7.84 -16.26
C GLY A 133 -17.86 -6.79 -17.18
N SER A 134 -17.80 -5.52 -16.76
CA SER A 134 -17.08 -4.48 -17.49
C SER A 134 -15.56 -4.67 -17.37
N THR A 135 -14.81 -4.08 -18.28
CA THR A 135 -13.35 -4.12 -18.28
C THR A 135 -12.77 -2.71 -18.15
N GLU A 136 -11.61 -2.62 -17.50
CA GLU A 136 -10.83 -1.39 -17.44
C GLU A 136 -9.35 -1.67 -17.59
N ILE A 137 -8.61 -0.67 -18.03
CA ILE A 137 -7.14 -0.68 -18.05
C ILE A 137 -6.65 -0.19 -16.69
N LEU A 138 -5.70 -0.92 -16.08
CA LEU A 138 -5.11 -0.51 -14.77
C LEU A 138 -4.25 0.74 -14.87
N GLY A 139 -3.72 1.07 -16.05
CA GLY A 139 -2.94 2.28 -16.27
C GLY A 139 -3.79 3.49 -16.62
N LEU A 140 -3.13 4.61 -16.90
CA LEU A 140 -3.75 5.82 -17.39
C LEU A 140 -3.69 5.87 -18.92
N THR A 141 -4.78 6.34 -19.55
CA THR A 141 -4.78 6.65 -20.98
C THR A 141 -3.92 7.90 -21.28
N ASP A 142 -3.52 8.07 -22.52
CA ASP A 142 -2.76 9.27 -22.94
C ASP A 142 -3.52 10.56 -22.66
N GLU A 143 -4.84 10.57 -22.82
CA GLU A 143 -5.72 11.69 -22.49
C GLU A 143 -5.69 11.99 -20.99
N GLN A 144 -5.80 10.96 -20.14
CA GLN A 144 -5.71 11.12 -18.68
C GLN A 144 -4.33 11.62 -18.25
N LYS A 145 -3.24 11.11 -18.87
CA LYS A 145 -1.88 11.59 -18.58
C LYS A 145 -1.70 13.05 -18.97
N ALA A 146 -2.26 13.46 -20.10
CA ALA A 146 -2.17 14.86 -20.59
C ALA A 146 -2.97 15.86 -19.74
N ASP A 147 -3.90 15.38 -18.89
CA ASP A 147 -4.68 16.24 -17.98
C ASP A 147 -3.89 16.60 -16.70
N PHE A 148 -2.76 15.96 -16.44
CA PHE A 148 -1.88 16.33 -15.32
C PHE A 148 -1.07 17.59 -15.68
N ILE A 149 -1.04 18.53 -14.70
CA ILE A 149 -0.22 19.75 -14.83
C ILE A 149 1.25 19.34 -14.68
N GLU A 150 2.08 19.79 -15.62
CA GLU A 150 3.53 19.67 -15.47
C GLU A 150 4.00 20.46 -14.25
N GLY A 151 4.71 19.79 -13.33
CA GLY A 151 5.22 20.36 -12.08
C GLY A 151 6.61 20.99 -12.23
#